data_07a525343d1e59775df405744e9de116
#
_entry.id   07a525343d1e59775df405744e9de116
#
_cell.length_a   1.000
_cell.length_b   1.000
_cell.length_c   1.000
_cell.angle_alpha   90.00
_cell.angle_beta   90.00
_cell.angle_gamma   90.00
#
_symmetry.space_group_name_H-M   'P 1'
#
loop_
_entity.id
_entity.type
_entity.pdbx_description
1 polymer ?
#
loop_
_entity_poly.entity_id
_entity_poly.type
_entity_poly.pdbx_seq_one_letter_code
_entity_poly.pdbx_strand_id
1 'polypeptide(L)'
;MSNTAITLMIRDYDFVSPLVCGDLAVEGIDLTVDRVPVEVDDISNADQSTQAVELSFGRYLIDLAEGNFDFVGIPFFACRSFRHRCFFVRKGSEIQSFKDLEGKRVGTDSWPASGNIWSRAALREQGVALDKIQWWEGSIDDSYAPIEKPSEISPFSPDQALKTLPERKLESMLIEGELDALMCPMPPERFYDDNSQIVRLLADFKSEEQAYYRRTGVNPAHHIIGLRRSVFEQDPTIAARLYTALNQSMAIWMERRLYLAETSAWLQADIEESMAVLGRDWQPNGIKSNQKMIKTLCDEEYNQGIIAAPLDSTSVFADFEKLMET
;
A
#
# COMPACT_ATOMS: atom_id res chain seq x y z
N MET A 1 -29.64 21.61 11.14
CA MET A 1 -29.55 20.89 9.87
C MET A 1 -29.38 19.41 10.22
N SER A 2 -30.02 18.49 9.51
CA SER A 2 -29.79 17.05 9.74
C SER A 2 -28.40 16.70 9.24
N ASN A 3 -27.67 15.87 10.01
CA ASN A 3 -26.38 15.33 9.57
C ASN A 3 -26.57 14.44 8.32
N THR A 4 -25.59 14.45 7.43
CA THR A 4 -25.53 13.55 6.28
C THR A 4 -24.97 12.20 6.72
N ALA A 5 -25.70 11.10 6.48
CA ALA A 5 -25.22 9.76 6.78
C ALA A 5 -24.12 9.35 5.77
N ILE A 6 -22.96 8.98 6.27
CA ILE A 6 -21.81 8.53 5.49
C ILE A 6 -21.27 7.23 6.08
N THR A 7 -21.13 6.21 5.24
CA THR A 7 -20.42 4.98 5.58
C THR A 7 -19.02 5.04 4.98
N LEU A 8 -18.01 4.91 5.84
CA LEU A 8 -16.61 4.75 5.47
C LEU A 8 -16.19 3.30 5.66
N MET A 9 -15.87 2.59 4.58
CA MET A 9 -15.26 1.27 4.64
C MET A 9 -13.74 1.42 4.65
N ILE A 10 -13.10 0.94 5.70
CA ILE A 10 -11.65 1.05 5.91
C ILE A 10 -11.15 -0.18 6.67
N ARG A 11 -9.89 -0.56 6.46
CA ARG A 11 -9.26 -1.62 7.25
C ARG A 11 -9.24 -1.29 8.73
N ASP A 12 -9.22 -2.35 9.56
CA ASP A 12 -9.25 -2.24 11.02
C ASP A 12 -7.92 -1.73 11.60
N TYR A 13 -7.52 -0.53 11.19
CA TYR A 13 -6.35 0.14 11.77
C TYR A 13 -6.68 0.71 13.14
N ASP A 14 -5.75 0.63 14.06
CA ASP A 14 -5.92 1.16 15.41
C ASP A 14 -6.08 2.70 15.45
N PHE A 15 -5.63 3.44 14.44
CA PHE A 15 -5.86 4.89 14.36
C PHE A 15 -7.32 5.28 14.06
N VAL A 16 -8.18 4.36 13.62
CA VAL A 16 -9.62 4.65 13.44
C VAL A 16 -10.42 4.51 14.74
N SER A 17 -9.82 3.95 15.79
CA SER A 17 -10.48 3.72 17.10
C SER A 17 -11.14 4.97 17.68
N PRO A 18 -10.56 6.19 17.63
CA PRO A 18 -11.22 7.39 18.16
C PRO A 18 -12.55 7.70 17.45
N LEU A 19 -12.69 7.41 16.16
CA LEU A 19 -13.96 7.57 15.43
C LEU A 19 -14.97 6.48 15.82
N VAL A 20 -14.51 5.23 15.91
CA VAL A 20 -15.35 4.06 16.22
C VAL A 20 -15.88 4.10 17.65
N CYS A 21 -15.03 4.50 18.61
CA CYS A 21 -15.39 4.55 20.03
C CYS A 21 -16.18 5.82 20.40
N GLY A 22 -16.38 6.75 19.48
CA GLY A 22 -17.10 8.00 19.74
C GLY A 22 -16.28 9.04 20.49
N ASP A 23 -14.96 8.90 20.58
CA ASP A 23 -14.06 9.92 21.15
C ASP A 23 -14.00 11.17 20.26
N LEU A 24 -14.35 11.02 19.00
CA LEU A 24 -14.35 12.06 17.98
C LEU A 24 -15.64 11.99 17.16
N ALA A 25 -16.37 13.10 17.09
CA ALA A 25 -17.53 13.27 16.21
C ALA A 25 -17.14 14.06 14.95
N VAL A 26 -17.80 13.79 13.83
CA VAL A 26 -17.58 14.52 12.57
C VAL A 26 -18.69 15.55 12.39
N GLU A 27 -18.34 16.82 12.34
CA GLU A 27 -19.32 17.90 12.22
C GLU A 27 -20.17 17.75 10.94
N GLY A 28 -21.50 17.74 11.09
CA GLY A 28 -22.45 17.66 9.98
C GLY A 28 -22.51 16.30 9.29
N ILE A 29 -21.81 15.28 9.80
CA ILE A 29 -21.82 13.92 9.28
C ILE A 29 -22.20 12.94 10.40
N ASP A 30 -23.13 12.04 10.09
CA ASP A 30 -23.38 10.84 10.88
C ASP A 30 -22.53 9.71 10.27
N LEU A 31 -21.30 9.54 10.83
CA LEU A 31 -20.29 8.66 10.28
C LEU A 31 -20.44 7.25 10.84
N THR A 32 -20.66 6.29 9.96
CA THR A 32 -20.50 4.86 10.25
C THR A 32 -19.15 4.40 9.70
N VAL A 33 -18.30 3.83 10.57
CA VAL A 33 -17.04 3.22 10.14
C VAL A 33 -17.22 1.71 10.04
N ASP A 34 -17.22 1.21 8.82
CA ASP A 34 -17.23 -0.22 8.52
C ASP A 34 -15.79 -0.73 8.45
N ARG A 35 -15.39 -1.47 9.50
CA ARG A 35 -14.04 -2.01 9.63
C ARG A 35 -13.96 -3.38 8.96
N VAL A 36 -13.14 -3.48 7.95
CA VAL A 36 -12.96 -4.72 7.18
C VAL A 36 -11.66 -5.41 7.55
N PRO A 37 -11.60 -6.75 7.49
CA PRO A 37 -10.36 -7.50 7.72
C PRO A 37 -9.31 -7.12 6.67
N VAL A 38 -8.07 -7.62 6.85
CA VAL A 38 -6.89 -7.26 6.06
C VAL A 38 -7.06 -7.42 4.54
N GLU A 39 -7.92 -8.32 4.12
CA GLU A 39 -8.18 -8.62 2.72
C GLU A 39 -9.43 -7.89 2.23
N VAL A 40 -9.25 -6.67 1.74
CA VAL A 40 -10.25 -6.02 0.89
C VAL A 40 -9.83 -6.25 -0.55
N ASP A 41 -10.29 -7.34 -1.13
CA ASP A 41 -9.82 -7.80 -2.42
C ASP A 41 -10.28 -6.96 -3.60
N ASP A 42 -11.38 -6.27 -3.50
CA ASP A 42 -11.86 -5.42 -4.59
C ASP A 42 -12.83 -4.35 -4.09
N ILE A 43 -12.39 -3.12 -4.18
CA ILE A 43 -13.20 -1.95 -3.85
C ILE A 43 -14.32 -1.74 -4.88
N SER A 44 -14.20 -2.31 -6.09
CA SER A 44 -15.26 -2.32 -7.09
C SER A 44 -16.51 -3.05 -6.58
N ASN A 45 -16.37 -3.94 -5.58
CA ASN A 45 -17.44 -4.65 -4.92
C ASN A 45 -18.03 -3.92 -3.70
N ALA A 46 -17.51 -2.75 -3.31
CA ALA A 46 -18.15 -1.95 -2.28
C ALA A 46 -19.57 -1.62 -2.71
N ASP A 47 -20.54 -2.09 -1.91
CA ASP A 47 -21.96 -1.81 -2.16
C ASP A 47 -22.17 -0.30 -2.38
N GLN A 48 -23.09 0.07 -3.26
CA GLN A 48 -23.44 1.48 -3.51
C GLN A 48 -23.90 2.22 -2.24
N SER A 49 -24.24 1.50 -1.17
CA SER A 49 -24.51 2.05 0.16
C SER A 49 -23.27 2.61 0.86
N THR A 50 -22.05 2.26 0.43
CA THR A 50 -20.78 2.77 0.97
C THR A 50 -20.36 4.02 0.21
N GLN A 51 -20.27 5.16 0.89
CA GLN A 51 -19.97 6.47 0.29
C GLN A 51 -18.47 6.76 0.20
N ALA A 52 -17.71 6.31 1.19
CA ALA A 52 -16.26 6.49 1.25
C ALA A 52 -15.55 5.15 1.49
N VAL A 53 -14.40 4.94 0.85
CA VAL A 53 -13.69 3.66 0.91
C VAL A 53 -12.18 3.86 0.96
N GLU A 54 -11.46 2.93 1.58
CA GLU A 54 -10.01 2.83 1.46
C GLU A 54 -9.66 2.23 0.11
N LEU A 55 -8.89 2.96 -0.70
CA LEU A 55 -8.46 2.58 -2.05
C LEU A 55 -6.98 2.20 -2.09
N SER A 56 -6.61 1.17 -2.85
CA SER A 56 -5.23 1.00 -3.29
C SER A 56 -4.79 2.22 -4.09
N PHE A 57 -3.72 2.88 -3.67
CA PHE A 57 -3.28 4.12 -4.33
C PHE A 57 -2.81 3.86 -5.76
N GLY A 58 -2.10 2.75 -6.01
CA GLY A 58 -1.72 2.37 -7.36
C GLY A 58 -2.93 2.13 -8.27
N ARG A 59 -3.92 1.35 -7.82
CA ARG A 59 -5.14 1.15 -8.60
C ARG A 59 -5.89 2.44 -8.89
N TYR A 60 -5.94 3.35 -7.93
CA TYR A 60 -6.52 4.68 -8.15
C TYR A 60 -5.77 5.48 -9.24
N LEU A 61 -4.43 5.37 -9.30
CA LEU A 61 -3.65 6.00 -10.38
C LEU A 61 -3.91 5.35 -11.74
N ILE A 62 -4.10 4.02 -11.78
CA ILE A 62 -4.51 3.30 -13.00
C ILE A 62 -5.88 3.82 -13.47
N ASP A 63 -6.86 3.89 -12.58
CA ASP A 63 -8.20 4.40 -12.87
C ASP A 63 -8.13 5.83 -13.45
N LEU A 64 -7.33 6.71 -12.84
CA LEU A 64 -7.12 8.06 -13.37
C LEU A 64 -6.50 8.07 -14.76
N ALA A 65 -5.51 7.20 -15.01
CA ALA A 65 -4.85 7.10 -16.31
C ALA A 65 -5.78 6.56 -17.41
N GLU A 66 -6.75 5.73 -17.05
CA GLU A 66 -7.78 5.17 -17.93
C GLU A 66 -9.00 6.08 -18.09
N GLY A 67 -9.06 7.19 -17.34
CA GLY A 67 -10.20 8.12 -17.37
C GLY A 67 -11.41 7.65 -16.57
N ASN A 68 -11.21 6.71 -15.63
CA ASN A 68 -12.22 6.29 -14.67
C ASN A 68 -12.16 7.21 -13.44
N PHE A 69 -13.23 7.96 -13.21
CA PHE A 69 -13.33 8.95 -12.13
C PHE A 69 -14.46 8.66 -11.15
N ASP A 70 -14.76 7.40 -10.90
CA ASP A 70 -15.85 6.97 -9.99
C ASP A 70 -15.62 7.45 -8.55
N PHE A 71 -14.36 7.66 -8.18
CA PHE A 71 -13.97 8.18 -6.87
C PHE A 71 -13.17 9.48 -6.99
N VAL A 72 -13.32 10.34 -5.99
CA VAL A 72 -12.46 11.49 -5.73
C VAL A 72 -11.49 11.12 -4.62
N GLY A 73 -10.20 11.14 -4.90
CA GLY A 73 -9.15 10.82 -3.92
C GLY A 73 -9.04 11.91 -2.85
N ILE A 74 -9.03 11.49 -1.60
CA ILE A 74 -8.72 12.31 -0.42
C ILE A 74 -7.28 11.99 -0.02
N PRO A 75 -6.37 12.98 0.12
CA PRO A 75 -4.95 12.76 0.38
C PRO A 75 -4.68 12.41 1.85
N PHE A 76 -5.45 11.48 2.39
CA PHE A 76 -5.22 10.78 3.65
C PHE A 76 -4.63 9.41 3.34
N PHE A 77 -3.39 9.19 3.76
CA PHE A 77 -2.63 8.00 3.42
C PHE A 77 -2.74 6.97 4.54
N ALA A 78 -3.77 6.14 4.48
CA ALA A 78 -4.16 5.21 5.52
C ALA A 78 -3.11 4.12 5.81
N CYS A 79 -2.38 3.69 4.79
CA CYS A 79 -1.38 2.63 4.91
C CYS A 79 -0.03 3.06 4.35
N ARG A 80 1.01 3.00 5.19
CA ARG A 80 2.40 3.28 4.79
C ARG A 80 3.32 2.20 5.30
N SER A 81 4.22 1.75 4.45
CA SER A 81 5.36 0.95 4.89
C SER A 81 6.41 0.84 3.79
N PHE A 82 7.67 0.74 4.19
CA PHE A 82 8.75 0.34 3.31
C PHE A 82 8.60 -1.13 2.91
N ARG A 83 9.20 -1.53 1.79
CA ARG A 83 8.98 -2.84 1.18
C ARG A 83 10.24 -3.71 1.07
N HIS A 84 11.37 -3.28 1.62
CA HIS A 84 12.60 -4.09 1.62
C HIS A 84 12.43 -5.42 2.37
N ARG A 85 11.55 -5.46 3.38
CA ARG A 85 11.18 -6.65 4.14
C ARG A 85 10.32 -7.68 3.39
N CYS A 86 9.81 -7.33 2.21
CA CYS A 86 8.82 -8.10 1.46
C CYS A 86 9.42 -9.10 0.48
N PHE A 87 10.71 -9.40 0.60
CA PHE A 87 11.41 -10.38 -0.22
C PHE A 87 11.82 -11.59 0.62
N PHE A 88 11.48 -12.77 0.12
CA PHE A 88 11.69 -14.03 0.82
C PHE A 88 12.43 -15.01 -0.08
N VAL A 89 13.33 -15.79 0.51
CA VAL A 89 14.13 -16.82 -0.16
C VAL A 89 14.16 -18.08 0.68
N ARG A 90 14.59 -19.19 0.09
CA ARG A 90 14.83 -20.40 0.88
C ARG A 90 16.01 -20.20 1.84
N LYS A 91 15.90 -20.82 2.99
CA LYS A 91 17.01 -20.91 3.95
C LYS A 91 18.22 -21.57 3.28
N GLY A 92 19.37 -20.92 3.38
CA GLY A 92 20.61 -21.36 2.71
C GLY A 92 20.70 -20.99 1.22
N SER A 93 19.82 -20.14 0.70
CA SER A 93 19.93 -19.60 -0.65
C SER A 93 21.23 -18.82 -0.85
N GLU A 94 21.77 -18.87 -2.07
CA GLU A 94 22.93 -18.06 -2.48
C GLU A 94 22.55 -16.58 -2.77
N ILE A 95 21.23 -16.29 -2.85
CA ILE A 95 20.73 -14.92 -3.04
C ILE A 95 20.86 -14.17 -1.72
N GLN A 96 21.69 -13.13 -1.68
CA GLN A 96 22.01 -12.36 -0.47
C GLN A 96 21.67 -10.87 -0.60
N SER A 97 21.38 -10.40 -1.81
CA SER A 97 21.07 -9.01 -2.11
C SER A 97 19.97 -8.89 -3.18
N PHE A 98 19.41 -7.70 -3.32
CA PHE A 98 18.46 -7.43 -4.40
C PHE A 98 19.08 -7.63 -5.80
N LYS A 99 20.37 -7.34 -5.94
CA LYS A 99 21.08 -7.51 -7.23
C LYS A 99 21.15 -8.97 -7.67
N ASP A 100 21.19 -9.91 -6.74
CA ASP A 100 21.22 -11.34 -7.04
C ASP A 100 19.90 -11.89 -7.60
N LEU A 101 18.84 -11.09 -7.56
CA LEU A 101 17.54 -11.46 -8.18
C LEU A 101 17.56 -11.37 -9.71
N GLU A 102 18.53 -10.67 -10.34
CA GLU A 102 18.66 -10.68 -11.79
C GLU A 102 18.94 -12.09 -12.30
N GLY A 103 18.18 -12.53 -13.30
CA GLY A 103 18.21 -13.89 -13.86
C GLY A 103 17.41 -14.93 -13.05
N LYS A 104 16.83 -14.55 -11.91
CA LYS A 104 16.09 -15.47 -11.03
C LYS A 104 14.58 -15.48 -11.32
N ARG A 105 13.92 -16.54 -10.83
CA ARG A 105 12.47 -16.73 -10.88
C ARG A 105 11.87 -16.15 -9.60
N VAL A 106 11.10 -15.08 -9.72
CA VAL A 106 10.52 -14.38 -8.57
C VAL A 106 9.00 -14.42 -8.66
N GLY A 107 8.36 -14.96 -7.62
CA GLY A 107 6.91 -15.01 -7.49
C GLY A 107 6.34 -13.76 -6.82
N THR A 108 5.16 -13.32 -7.24
CA THR A 108 4.39 -12.21 -6.65
C THR A 108 2.89 -12.49 -6.70
N ASP A 109 2.11 -11.87 -5.82
CA ASP A 109 0.65 -12.07 -5.72
C ASP A 109 -0.15 -11.20 -6.69
N SER A 110 0.26 -9.97 -6.93
CA SER A 110 -0.48 -9.04 -7.80
C SER A 110 0.46 -7.98 -8.37
N TRP A 111 0.57 -7.93 -9.69
CA TRP A 111 1.47 -6.99 -10.35
C TRP A 111 1.11 -5.51 -10.08
N PRO A 112 -0.16 -5.07 -10.23
CA PRO A 112 -0.56 -3.67 -10.06
C PRO A 112 -0.82 -3.25 -8.60
N ALA A 113 -0.61 -4.14 -7.62
CA ALA A 113 -0.81 -3.77 -6.23
C ALA A 113 0.22 -2.74 -5.77
N SER A 114 -0.22 -1.66 -5.12
CA SER A 114 0.65 -0.56 -4.64
C SER A 114 1.87 -1.06 -3.86
N GLY A 115 1.68 -2.07 -3.01
CA GLY A 115 2.78 -2.68 -2.25
C GLY A 115 3.86 -3.26 -3.15
N ASN A 116 3.46 -3.96 -4.21
CA ASN A 116 4.38 -4.60 -5.15
C ASN A 116 5.05 -3.58 -6.08
N ILE A 117 4.34 -2.50 -6.45
CA ILE A 117 4.95 -1.38 -7.16
C ILE A 117 6.09 -0.78 -6.34
N TRP A 118 5.87 -0.52 -5.06
CA TRP A 118 6.90 -0.02 -4.14
C TRP A 118 8.02 -1.02 -3.89
N SER A 119 7.73 -2.34 -3.88
CA SER A 119 8.76 -3.37 -3.78
C SER A 119 9.69 -3.33 -5.01
N ARG A 120 9.12 -3.25 -6.20
CA ARG A 120 9.90 -3.10 -7.45
C ARG A 120 10.62 -1.75 -7.53
N ALA A 121 10.01 -0.67 -7.01
CA ALA A 121 10.69 0.62 -6.90
C ALA A 121 11.94 0.55 -6.01
N ALA A 122 11.90 -0.22 -4.91
CA ALA A 122 13.08 -0.46 -4.08
C ALA A 122 14.17 -1.26 -4.81
N LEU A 123 13.79 -2.25 -5.63
CA LEU A 123 14.74 -2.95 -6.51
C LEU A 123 15.40 -1.99 -7.50
N ARG A 124 14.61 -1.17 -8.18
CA ARG A 124 15.09 -0.20 -9.18
C ARG A 124 16.02 0.85 -8.56
N GLU A 125 15.70 1.33 -7.37
CA GLU A 125 16.53 2.30 -6.64
C GLU A 125 17.92 1.75 -6.36
N GLN A 126 18.03 0.44 -6.13
CA GLN A 126 19.31 -0.27 -5.97
C GLN A 126 19.93 -0.74 -7.31
N GLY A 127 19.40 -0.29 -8.44
CA GLY A 127 19.94 -0.55 -9.76
C GLY A 127 19.66 -1.97 -10.29
N VAL A 128 18.66 -2.66 -9.76
CA VAL A 128 18.19 -3.94 -10.30
C VAL A 128 17.40 -3.71 -11.57
N ALA A 129 17.73 -4.41 -12.63
CA ALA A 129 17.02 -4.39 -13.89
C ALA A 129 15.84 -5.37 -13.82
N LEU A 130 14.62 -4.84 -13.69
CA LEU A 130 13.41 -5.65 -13.51
C LEU A 130 13.14 -6.58 -14.71
N ASP A 131 13.52 -6.17 -15.91
CA ASP A 131 13.44 -6.94 -17.13
C ASP A 131 14.37 -8.16 -17.18
N LYS A 132 15.35 -8.23 -16.29
CA LYS A 132 16.20 -9.42 -16.14
C LYS A 132 15.64 -10.44 -15.15
N ILE A 133 14.57 -10.14 -14.44
CA ILE A 133 13.93 -11.05 -13.50
C ILE A 133 12.82 -11.82 -14.24
N GLN A 134 12.73 -13.13 -14.02
CA GLN A 134 11.63 -13.95 -14.51
C GLN A 134 10.47 -13.89 -13.51
N TRP A 135 9.46 -13.07 -13.81
CA TRP A 135 8.34 -12.85 -12.94
C TRP A 135 7.23 -13.90 -13.08
N TRP A 136 6.69 -14.32 -11.94
CA TRP A 136 5.60 -15.28 -11.84
C TRP A 136 4.52 -14.71 -10.93
N GLU A 137 3.28 -14.70 -11.39
CA GLU A 137 2.13 -14.23 -10.60
C GLU A 137 1.26 -15.40 -10.18
N GLY A 138 0.87 -15.44 -8.90
CA GLY A 138 0.06 -16.51 -8.36
C GLY A 138 -0.32 -16.25 -6.91
N SER A 139 -1.25 -17.05 -6.37
CA SER A 139 -1.57 -17.03 -4.95
C SER A 139 -0.34 -17.47 -4.14
N ILE A 140 0.02 -16.71 -3.11
CA ILE A 140 1.20 -16.99 -2.29
C ILE A 140 1.01 -18.31 -1.51
N ASP A 141 -0.07 -18.39 -0.74
CA ASP A 141 -0.46 -19.53 0.11
C ASP A 141 -1.99 -19.58 0.23
N ASP A 142 -2.51 -20.35 1.17
CA ASP A 142 -3.97 -20.52 1.33
C ASP A 142 -4.66 -19.32 2.00
N SER A 143 -3.90 -18.41 2.61
CA SER A 143 -4.43 -17.15 3.16
C SER A 143 -4.71 -16.09 2.08
N TYR A 144 -4.15 -16.26 0.88
CA TYR A 144 -4.39 -15.35 -0.25
C TYR A 144 -5.53 -15.84 -1.12
N ALA A 145 -6.42 -14.92 -1.50
CA ALA A 145 -7.46 -15.24 -2.47
C ALA A 145 -6.87 -15.78 -3.79
N PRO A 146 -7.56 -16.71 -4.46
CA PRO A 146 -7.15 -17.15 -5.78
C PRO A 146 -7.11 -15.97 -6.76
N ILE A 147 -6.13 -15.96 -7.64
CA ILE A 147 -6.09 -14.96 -8.72
C ILE A 147 -7.18 -15.31 -9.74
N GLU A 148 -8.31 -14.62 -9.65
CA GLU A 148 -9.42 -14.82 -10.58
C GLU A 148 -9.13 -14.24 -11.97
N LYS A 149 -8.40 -13.12 -12.02
CA LYS A 149 -7.97 -12.47 -13.26
C LYS A 149 -6.48 -12.20 -13.19
N PRO A 150 -5.69 -12.89 -14.03
CA PRO A 150 -4.28 -12.56 -14.21
C PRO A 150 -4.12 -11.09 -14.60
N SER A 151 -3.04 -10.47 -14.17
CA SER A 151 -2.70 -9.14 -14.64
C SER A 151 -2.50 -9.19 -16.16
N GLU A 152 -3.33 -8.51 -16.95
CA GLU A 152 -3.19 -8.42 -18.40
C GLU A 152 -1.98 -7.56 -18.80
N ILE A 153 -1.26 -7.05 -17.81
CA ILE A 153 -0.11 -6.19 -17.95
C ILE A 153 1.08 -7.04 -18.34
N SER A 154 1.60 -6.80 -19.55
CA SER A 154 2.92 -7.28 -19.97
C SER A 154 3.92 -6.13 -19.79
N PRO A 155 4.53 -5.99 -18.58
CA PRO A 155 5.34 -4.81 -18.24
C PRO A 155 6.65 -4.73 -19.05
N PHE A 156 7.02 -5.83 -19.69
CA PHE A 156 8.25 -5.97 -20.44
C PHE A 156 7.94 -6.55 -21.83
N SER A 157 8.95 -6.82 -22.64
CA SER A 157 8.74 -7.38 -23.98
C SER A 157 7.89 -8.66 -23.96
N PRO A 158 7.20 -9.03 -25.06
CA PRO A 158 6.37 -10.23 -25.14
C PRO A 158 7.09 -11.53 -24.72
N ASP A 159 8.42 -11.58 -24.86
CA ASP A 159 9.25 -12.72 -24.46
C ASP A 159 9.46 -12.82 -22.93
N GLN A 160 9.09 -11.77 -22.20
CA GLN A 160 9.23 -11.65 -20.72
C GLN A 160 7.87 -11.49 -20.03
N ALA A 161 6.82 -12.01 -20.67
CA ALA A 161 5.48 -11.97 -20.11
C ALA A 161 5.43 -12.58 -18.70
N LEU A 162 4.68 -11.93 -17.84
CA LEU A 162 4.33 -12.42 -16.51
C LEU A 162 3.69 -13.81 -16.65
N LYS A 163 4.27 -14.83 -16.01
CA LYS A 163 3.72 -16.17 -16.01
C LYS A 163 2.70 -16.31 -14.91
N THR A 164 1.46 -16.54 -15.23
CA THR A 164 0.39 -16.73 -14.26
C THR A 164 0.16 -18.19 -13.95
N LEU A 165 0.04 -18.51 -12.67
CA LEU A 165 -0.16 -19.86 -12.16
C LEU A 165 -1.38 -19.92 -11.23
N PRO A 166 -2.59 -20.07 -11.76
CA PRO A 166 -3.82 -20.00 -10.98
C PRO A 166 -3.98 -21.15 -9.96
N GLU A 167 -3.35 -22.30 -10.20
CA GLU A 167 -3.60 -23.53 -9.43
C GLU A 167 -2.50 -23.91 -8.42
N ARG A 168 -1.34 -23.22 -8.47
CA ARG A 168 -0.20 -23.56 -7.60
C ARG A 168 0.12 -22.42 -6.65
N LYS A 169 0.43 -22.80 -5.41
CA LYS A 169 0.87 -21.83 -4.38
C LYS A 169 2.35 -21.51 -4.56
N LEU A 170 2.67 -20.23 -4.67
CA LEU A 170 4.05 -19.78 -4.91
C LEU A 170 4.98 -20.10 -3.74
N GLU A 171 4.46 -20.15 -2.50
CA GLU A 171 5.19 -20.59 -1.32
C GLU A 171 5.71 -22.03 -1.48
N SER A 172 4.84 -22.96 -1.91
CA SER A 172 5.25 -24.34 -2.16
C SER A 172 6.32 -24.43 -3.24
N MET A 173 6.16 -23.66 -4.32
CA MET A 173 7.16 -23.61 -5.39
C MET A 173 8.51 -23.04 -4.93
N LEU A 174 8.51 -22.06 -4.00
CA LEU A 174 9.74 -21.58 -3.39
C LEU A 174 10.44 -22.69 -2.59
N ILE A 175 9.69 -23.42 -1.75
CA ILE A 175 10.21 -24.52 -0.92
C ILE A 175 10.77 -25.64 -1.79
N GLU A 176 10.07 -26.01 -2.86
CA GLU A 176 10.45 -27.07 -3.82
C GLU A 176 11.60 -26.65 -4.76
N GLY A 177 11.96 -25.36 -4.80
CA GLY A 177 13.05 -24.84 -5.62
C GLY A 177 12.66 -24.54 -7.05
N GLU A 178 11.39 -24.48 -7.37
CA GLU A 178 10.89 -24.05 -8.66
C GLU A 178 10.88 -22.51 -8.80
N LEU A 179 10.76 -21.80 -7.68
CA LEU A 179 11.05 -20.37 -7.58
C LEU A 179 12.31 -20.16 -6.76
N ASP A 180 12.97 -19.04 -7.03
CA ASP A 180 14.20 -18.62 -6.35
C ASP A 180 13.91 -17.64 -5.23
N ALA A 181 12.87 -16.81 -5.37
CA ALA A 181 12.41 -15.85 -4.38
C ALA A 181 10.90 -15.59 -4.49
N LEU A 182 10.33 -15.01 -3.42
CA LEU A 182 9.00 -14.41 -3.40
C LEU A 182 9.10 -12.92 -3.10
N MET A 183 8.22 -12.13 -3.71
CA MET A 183 7.97 -10.73 -3.42
C MET A 183 6.49 -10.58 -3.09
N CYS A 184 6.16 -10.42 -1.81
CA CYS A 184 4.78 -10.31 -1.34
C CYS A 184 4.66 -9.42 -0.09
N PRO A 185 3.54 -8.71 0.10
CA PRO A 185 3.39 -7.72 1.16
C PRO A 185 3.41 -8.32 2.57
N MET A 186 2.85 -9.52 2.72
CA MET A 186 2.82 -10.27 3.98
C MET A 186 3.77 -11.46 3.89
N PRO A 187 4.39 -11.87 5.01
CA PRO A 187 5.16 -13.11 5.02
C PRO A 187 4.26 -14.30 4.63
N PRO A 188 4.79 -15.25 3.83
CA PRO A 188 4.07 -16.49 3.55
C PRO A 188 3.72 -17.24 4.84
N GLU A 189 2.65 -18.06 4.81
CA GLU A 189 2.14 -18.73 6.01
C GLU A 189 3.23 -19.53 6.74
N ARG A 190 4.00 -20.34 6.00
CA ARG A 190 5.07 -21.19 6.57
C ARG A 190 6.33 -20.42 7.00
N PHE A 191 6.39 -19.11 6.79
CA PHE A 191 7.49 -18.29 7.30
C PHE A 191 7.56 -18.31 8.84
N TYR A 192 6.43 -18.47 9.51
CA TYR A 192 6.34 -18.49 10.97
C TYR A 192 6.47 -19.88 11.60
N ASP A 193 6.68 -20.93 10.80
CA ASP A 193 6.89 -22.27 11.31
C ASP A 193 8.20 -22.38 12.12
N ASP A 194 8.24 -23.17 13.19
CA ASP A 194 9.45 -23.38 14.03
C ASP A 194 10.66 -23.83 13.21
N ASN A 195 10.43 -24.61 12.15
CA ASN A 195 11.48 -25.11 11.24
C ASN A 195 11.33 -24.53 9.82
N SER A 196 10.92 -23.29 9.71
CA SER A 196 10.70 -22.63 8.42
C SER A 196 11.89 -22.80 7.47
N GLN A 197 11.58 -23.17 6.22
CA GLN A 197 12.52 -23.18 5.12
C GLN A 197 12.58 -21.80 4.42
N ILE A 198 11.76 -20.84 4.85
CA ILE A 198 11.64 -19.51 4.26
C ILE A 198 12.27 -18.49 5.21
N VAL A 199 13.10 -17.62 4.66
CA VAL A 199 13.72 -16.50 5.40
C VAL A 199 13.58 -15.21 4.58
N ARG A 200 13.67 -14.06 5.24
CA ARG A 200 13.77 -12.78 4.52
C ARG A 200 15.10 -12.71 3.78
N LEU A 201 15.06 -12.20 2.55
CA LEU A 201 16.27 -11.94 1.76
C LEU A 201 17.19 -10.96 2.50
N LEU A 202 16.65 -9.87 3.02
CA LEU A 202 17.39 -8.90 3.80
C LEU A 202 17.11 -9.14 5.29
N ALA A 203 18.07 -9.70 6.01
CA ALA A 203 17.92 -9.96 7.45
C ALA A 203 17.83 -8.64 8.24
N ASP A 204 18.60 -7.63 7.88
CA ASP A 204 18.53 -6.28 8.44
C ASP A 204 17.79 -5.31 7.49
N PHE A 205 16.56 -5.69 7.14
CA PHE A 205 15.71 -4.87 6.27
C PHE A 205 15.45 -3.47 6.86
N LYS A 206 15.40 -3.33 8.19
CA LYS A 206 15.09 -2.06 8.86
C LYS A 206 16.19 -1.02 8.55
N SER A 207 17.44 -1.39 8.63
CA SER A 207 18.56 -0.50 8.26
C SER A 207 18.51 -0.10 6.79
N GLU A 208 18.16 -1.03 5.89
CA GLU A 208 17.99 -0.75 4.47
C GLU A 208 16.81 0.20 4.19
N GLU A 209 15.69 0.01 4.87
CA GLU A 209 14.52 0.89 4.78
C GLU A 209 14.83 2.31 5.25
N GLN A 210 15.58 2.45 6.34
CA GLN A 210 16.05 3.75 6.83
C GLN A 210 17.06 4.40 5.87
N ALA A 211 17.98 3.61 5.32
CA ALA A 211 18.94 4.09 4.33
C ALA A 211 18.25 4.56 3.04
N TYR A 212 17.24 3.80 2.56
CA TYR A 212 16.38 4.19 1.46
C TYR A 212 15.72 5.55 1.72
N TYR A 213 15.09 5.72 2.89
CA TYR A 213 14.46 7.00 3.25
C TYR A 213 15.45 8.16 3.29
N ARG A 214 16.65 7.95 3.87
CA ARG A 214 17.69 8.99 3.90
C ARG A 214 18.17 9.40 2.50
N ARG A 215 18.24 8.47 1.55
CA ARG A 215 18.62 8.75 0.15
C ARG A 215 17.49 9.40 -0.62
N THR A 216 16.28 8.89 -0.50
CA THR A 216 15.17 9.25 -1.35
C THR A 216 14.24 10.29 -0.74
N GLY A 217 14.10 10.35 0.59
CA GLY A 217 13.08 11.14 1.29
C GLY A 217 11.66 10.64 1.02
N VAL A 218 11.47 9.42 0.50
CA VAL A 218 10.18 8.83 0.17
C VAL A 218 9.76 7.86 1.27
N ASN A 219 8.62 8.15 1.91
CA ASN A 219 7.93 7.24 2.82
C ASN A 219 6.72 6.65 2.05
N PRO A 220 6.80 5.41 1.57
CA PRO A 220 5.81 4.82 0.67
C PRO A 220 4.41 4.75 1.26
N ALA A 221 3.42 5.29 0.55
CA ALA A 221 2.00 5.12 0.85
C ALA A 221 1.38 4.12 -0.11
N HIS A 222 0.52 3.28 0.42
CA HIS A 222 -0.12 2.21 -0.35
C HIS A 222 -1.59 2.46 -0.59
N HIS A 223 -2.26 3.12 0.36
CA HIS A 223 -3.70 3.34 0.31
C HIS A 223 -4.04 4.79 0.63
N ILE A 224 -5.11 5.25 0.00
CA ILE A 224 -5.76 6.53 0.20
C ILE A 224 -7.23 6.34 0.57
N ILE A 225 -7.94 7.41 0.86
CA ILE A 225 -9.40 7.37 0.97
C ILE A 225 -10.01 7.92 -0.32
N GLY A 226 -10.99 7.21 -0.86
CA GLY A 226 -11.81 7.66 -1.98
C GLY A 226 -13.22 8.00 -1.53
N LEU A 227 -13.75 9.14 -1.94
CA LEU A 227 -15.16 9.50 -1.82
C LEU A 227 -15.84 9.27 -3.17
N ARG A 228 -16.99 8.59 -3.19
CA ARG A 228 -17.73 8.42 -4.45
C ARG A 228 -17.98 9.76 -5.11
N ARG A 229 -17.73 9.83 -6.41
CA ARG A 229 -17.92 11.08 -7.19
C ARG A 229 -19.32 11.62 -7.07
N SER A 230 -20.33 10.76 -7.12
CA SER A 230 -21.74 11.19 -6.95
C SER A 230 -22.04 11.86 -5.61
N VAL A 231 -21.34 11.45 -4.53
CA VAL A 231 -21.45 12.08 -3.21
C VAL A 231 -20.68 13.40 -3.19
N PHE A 232 -19.49 13.42 -3.76
CA PHE A 232 -18.67 14.63 -3.87
C PHE A 232 -19.38 15.73 -4.68
N GLU A 233 -20.04 15.40 -5.79
CA GLU A 233 -20.78 16.34 -6.61
C GLU A 233 -22.03 16.91 -5.91
N GLN A 234 -22.64 16.17 -4.98
CA GLN A 234 -23.76 16.64 -4.18
C GLN A 234 -23.31 17.60 -3.05
N ASP A 235 -22.25 17.23 -2.33
CA ASP A 235 -21.65 18.05 -1.25
C ASP A 235 -20.14 17.80 -1.17
N PRO A 236 -19.32 18.61 -1.88
CA PRO A 236 -17.87 18.47 -1.84
C PRO A 236 -17.27 18.60 -0.43
N THR A 237 -17.95 19.34 0.47
CA THR A 237 -17.45 19.57 1.84
C THR A 237 -17.32 18.29 2.66
N ILE A 238 -18.01 17.21 2.28
CA ILE A 238 -17.87 15.90 2.90
C ILE A 238 -16.42 15.40 2.83
N ALA A 239 -15.73 15.60 1.69
CA ALA A 239 -14.33 15.21 1.53
C ALA A 239 -13.41 15.94 2.53
N ALA A 240 -13.58 17.25 2.70
CA ALA A 240 -12.80 18.05 3.66
C ALA A 240 -13.09 17.65 5.12
N ARG A 241 -14.35 17.36 5.44
CA ARG A 241 -14.75 16.91 6.79
C ARG A 241 -14.19 15.54 7.12
N LEU A 242 -14.26 14.57 6.19
CA LEU A 242 -13.64 13.26 6.35
C LEU A 242 -12.12 13.36 6.50
N TYR A 243 -11.46 14.17 5.67
CA TYR A 243 -10.02 14.42 5.78
C TYR A 243 -9.65 14.97 7.15
N THR A 244 -10.39 15.95 7.64
CA THR A 244 -10.18 16.56 8.96
C THR A 244 -10.36 15.55 10.08
N ALA A 245 -11.46 14.78 10.05
CA ALA A 245 -11.78 13.78 11.06
C ALA A 245 -10.75 12.66 11.14
N LEU A 246 -10.31 12.16 9.97
CA LEU A 246 -9.29 11.11 9.89
C LEU A 246 -7.93 11.61 10.42
N ASN A 247 -7.55 12.85 10.09
CA ASN A 247 -6.32 13.44 10.64
C ASN A 247 -6.40 13.67 12.15
N GLN A 248 -7.54 14.10 12.68
CA GLN A 248 -7.75 14.23 14.12
C GLN A 248 -7.68 12.87 14.80
N SER A 249 -8.30 11.84 14.24
CA SER A 249 -8.24 10.47 14.73
C SER A 249 -6.80 9.93 14.76
N MET A 250 -6.05 10.15 13.68
CA MET A 250 -4.62 9.81 13.60
C MET A 250 -3.80 10.56 14.67
N ALA A 251 -4.05 11.85 14.87
CA ALA A 251 -3.34 12.64 15.88
C ALA A 251 -3.60 12.13 17.31
N ILE A 252 -4.85 11.82 17.65
CA ILE A 252 -5.23 11.21 18.94
C ILE A 252 -4.53 9.86 19.12
N TRP A 253 -4.53 9.04 18.08
CA TRP A 253 -3.85 7.74 18.10
C TRP A 253 -2.35 7.88 18.31
N MET A 254 -1.68 8.80 17.58
CA MET A 254 -0.25 9.04 17.72
C MET A 254 0.11 9.52 19.14
N GLU A 255 -0.69 10.44 19.70
CA GLU A 255 -0.51 10.90 21.09
C GLU A 255 -0.65 9.75 22.08
N ARG A 256 -1.70 8.93 21.95
CA ARG A 256 -1.90 7.74 22.80
C ARG A 256 -0.72 6.77 22.72
N ARG A 257 -0.15 6.55 21.53
CA ARG A 257 1.01 5.67 21.34
C ARG A 257 2.26 6.17 22.05
N LEU A 258 2.49 7.48 22.09
CA LEU A 258 3.63 8.05 22.82
C LEU A 258 3.57 7.78 24.35
N TYR A 259 2.37 7.71 24.91
CA TYR A 259 2.17 7.53 26.35
C TYR A 259 1.77 6.10 26.76
N LEU A 260 1.27 5.30 25.81
CA LEU A 260 0.70 3.98 26.09
C LEU A 260 1.41 2.88 25.28
N ALA A 261 2.70 3.02 25.02
CA ALA A 261 3.48 2.08 24.22
C ALA A 261 3.85 0.78 24.95
N GLU A 262 3.43 0.59 26.20
CA GLU A 262 3.80 -0.56 27.05
C GLU A 262 3.01 -1.85 26.72
N THR A 263 2.28 -1.88 25.60
CA THR A 263 1.52 -3.06 25.15
C THR A 263 2.38 -4.09 24.43
N SER A 264 3.62 -3.74 24.08
CA SER A 264 4.61 -4.61 23.43
C SER A 264 6.01 -4.25 23.93
N ALA A 265 6.88 -5.24 24.08
CA ALA A 265 8.19 -5.08 24.72
C ALA A 265 9.09 -4.01 24.10
N TRP A 266 9.01 -3.81 22.78
CA TRP A 266 9.90 -2.92 22.03
C TRP A 266 9.20 -1.75 21.35
N LEU A 267 7.88 -1.60 21.52
CA LEU A 267 7.09 -0.61 20.81
C LEU A 267 7.58 0.83 21.06
N GLN A 268 7.99 1.16 22.30
CA GLN A 268 8.54 2.47 22.64
C GLN A 268 9.81 2.77 21.83
N ALA A 269 10.74 1.82 21.78
CA ALA A 269 11.98 1.97 21.04
C ALA A 269 11.73 2.10 19.52
N ASP A 270 10.77 1.34 18.99
CA ASP A 270 10.39 1.42 17.56
C ASP A 270 9.77 2.78 17.22
N ILE A 271 8.97 3.36 18.10
CA ILE A 271 8.39 4.70 17.92
C ILE A 271 9.49 5.76 17.95
N GLU A 272 10.39 5.72 18.95
CA GLU A 272 11.50 6.67 19.09
C GLU A 272 12.42 6.62 17.88
N GLU A 273 12.74 5.43 17.37
CA GLU A 273 13.56 5.25 16.19
C GLU A 273 12.84 5.76 14.92
N SER A 274 11.54 5.50 14.78
CA SER A 274 10.73 6.04 13.69
C SER A 274 10.73 7.57 13.70
N MET A 275 10.56 8.18 14.87
CA MET A 275 10.64 9.63 15.04
C MET A 275 12.03 10.19 14.71
N ALA A 276 13.09 9.49 15.06
CA ALA A 276 14.45 9.92 14.77
C ALA A 276 14.77 9.92 13.26
N VAL A 277 14.16 9.01 12.50
CA VAL A 277 14.38 8.86 11.05
C VAL A 277 13.39 9.67 10.22
N LEU A 278 12.10 9.58 10.53
CA LEU A 278 11.01 10.14 9.73
C LEU A 278 10.52 11.50 10.23
N GLY A 279 10.92 11.89 11.44
CA GLY A 279 10.41 13.07 12.12
C GLY A 279 9.27 12.73 13.10
N ARG A 280 8.88 13.72 13.92
CA ARG A 280 7.84 13.53 14.93
C ARG A 280 6.49 13.15 14.33
N ASP A 281 6.16 13.70 13.17
CA ASP A 281 5.04 13.28 12.35
C ASP A 281 5.52 12.26 11.32
N TRP A 282 5.58 10.98 11.70
CA TRP A 282 6.02 9.89 10.80
C TRP A 282 4.92 9.39 9.86
N GLN A 283 3.69 9.93 9.99
CA GLN A 283 2.51 9.60 9.15
C GLN A 283 1.91 10.88 8.53
N PRO A 284 2.69 11.71 7.83
CA PRO A 284 2.18 12.97 7.32
C PRO A 284 1.11 12.74 6.25
N ASN A 285 -0.03 13.41 6.36
CA ASN A 285 -1.07 13.44 5.35
C ASN A 285 -1.04 14.75 4.55
N GLY A 286 -1.90 14.84 3.53
CA GLY A 286 -1.97 15.98 2.64
C GLY A 286 -0.94 15.97 1.52
N ILE A 287 -1.22 16.75 0.48
CA ILE A 287 -0.46 16.74 -0.77
C ILE A 287 0.93 17.33 -0.57
N LYS A 288 1.01 18.51 0.08
CA LYS A 288 2.26 19.27 0.23
C LYS A 288 3.38 18.45 0.88
N SER A 289 3.09 17.74 1.95
CA SER A 289 4.06 16.89 2.66
C SER A 289 4.43 15.62 1.89
N ASN A 290 3.66 15.26 0.87
CA ASN A 290 3.78 14.01 0.15
C ASN A 290 4.04 14.14 -1.36
N GLN A 291 4.31 15.36 -1.86
CA GLN A 291 4.52 15.62 -3.29
C GLN A 291 5.55 14.68 -3.92
N LYS A 292 6.67 14.48 -3.24
CA LYS A 292 7.73 13.59 -3.73
C LYS A 292 7.29 12.13 -3.80
N MET A 293 6.59 11.65 -2.78
CA MET A 293 6.05 10.29 -2.75
C MET A 293 5.01 10.07 -3.84
N ILE A 294 4.06 11.01 -4.01
CA ILE A 294 3.03 10.96 -5.05
C ILE A 294 3.70 10.92 -6.44
N LYS A 295 4.63 11.84 -6.69
CA LYS A 295 5.37 11.87 -7.95
C LYS A 295 6.14 10.56 -8.20
N THR A 296 6.81 10.04 -7.18
CA THR A 296 7.56 8.78 -7.31
C THR A 296 6.63 7.64 -7.69
N LEU A 297 5.44 7.54 -7.07
CA LEU A 297 4.49 6.47 -7.41
C LEU A 297 3.99 6.62 -8.85
N CYS A 298 3.63 7.82 -9.30
CA CYS A 298 3.23 8.07 -10.70
C CYS A 298 4.35 7.69 -11.67
N ASP A 299 5.59 8.07 -11.38
CA ASP A 299 6.74 7.72 -12.19
C ASP A 299 6.96 6.18 -12.24
N GLU A 300 6.79 5.49 -11.10
CA GLU A 300 6.96 4.04 -11.03
C GLU A 300 5.83 3.28 -11.74
N GLU A 301 4.60 3.73 -11.69
CA GLU A 301 3.49 3.17 -12.48
C GLU A 301 3.84 3.16 -13.99
N TYR A 302 4.36 4.26 -14.48
CA TYR A 302 4.77 4.37 -15.88
C TYR A 302 6.05 3.57 -16.18
N ASN A 303 7.09 3.71 -15.35
CA ASN A 303 8.37 3.04 -15.58
C ASN A 303 8.30 1.52 -15.45
N GLN A 304 7.31 1.00 -14.72
CA GLN A 304 7.05 -0.43 -14.57
C GLN A 304 6.03 -0.95 -15.61
N GLY A 305 5.62 -0.10 -16.56
CA GLY A 305 4.71 -0.45 -17.65
C GLY A 305 3.27 -0.75 -17.20
N ILE A 306 2.86 -0.20 -16.03
CA ILE A 306 1.51 -0.42 -15.49
C ILE A 306 0.53 0.52 -16.19
N ILE A 307 0.91 1.77 -16.40
CA ILE A 307 0.15 2.75 -17.18
C ILE A 307 0.87 3.07 -18.49
N ALA A 308 0.10 3.31 -19.56
CA ALA A 308 0.63 3.51 -20.92
C ALA A 308 1.30 4.88 -21.15
N ALA A 309 0.97 5.88 -20.35
CA ALA A 309 1.49 7.24 -20.44
C ALA A 309 1.80 7.81 -19.05
N PRO A 310 2.79 8.73 -18.93
CA PRO A 310 3.07 9.39 -17.66
C PRO A 310 1.85 10.13 -17.12
N LEU A 311 1.57 9.98 -15.84
CA LEU A 311 0.51 10.72 -15.14
C LEU A 311 1.10 11.97 -14.48
N ASP A 312 0.44 13.12 -14.65
CA ASP A 312 0.81 14.33 -13.95
C ASP A 312 0.47 14.21 -12.46
N SER A 313 1.49 14.08 -11.63
CA SER A 313 1.36 13.93 -10.19
C SER A 313 0.67 15.12 -9.49
N THR A 314 0.62 16.30 -10.13
CA THR A 314 -0.07 17.49 -9.58
C THR A 314 -1.58 17.41 -9.79
N SER A 315 -2.06 16.58 -10.71
CA SER A 315 -3.48 16.41 -10.99
C SER A 315 -4.16 15.30 -10.18
N VAL A 316 -3.39 14.47 -9.49
CA VAL A 316 -3.90 13.26 -8.78
C VAL A 316 -5.00 13.59 -7.78
N PHE A 317 -4.90 14.72 -7.09
CA PHE A 317 -5.87 15.17 -6.08
C PHE A 317 -6.48 16.53 -6.44
N ALA A 318 -6.58 16.88 -7.73
CA ALA A 318 -6.99 18.23 -8.20
C ALA A 318 -8.39 18.62 -7.70
N ASP A 319 -9.35 17.70 -7.67
CA ASP A 319 -10.71 17.98 -7.17
C ASP A 319 -10.68 18.35 -5.68
N PHE A 320 -9.86 17.65 -4.89
CA PHE A 320 -9.70 17.92 -3.46
C PHE A 320 -8.94 19.24 -3.21
N GLU A 321 -7.87 19.52 -3.96
CA GLU A 321 -7.10 20.77 -3.85
C GLU A 321 -7.99 21.99 -4.13
N LYS A 322 -8.76 21.94 -5.23
CA LYS A 322 -9.70 23.00 -5.60
C LYS A 322 -10.73 23.27 -4.51
N LEU A 323 -11.21 22.22 -3.81
CA LEU A 323 -12.12 22.38 -2.68
C LEU A 323 -11.47 23.12 -1.52
N MET A 324 -10.19 22.83 -1.22
CA MET A 324 -9.48 23.41 -0.06
C MET A 324 -9.01 24.85 -0.30
N GLU A 325 -9.07 25.36 -1.53
CA GLU A 325 -8.76 26.76 -1.89
C GLU A 325 -9.98 27.69 -1.76
N THR A 326 -11.20 27.14 -1.66
CA THR A 326 -12.47 27.90 -1.53
C THR A 326 -12.87 28.09 -0.09
#